data_369c3e4400e88a8c87727fbe65a5a7a2
#
_entry.id   369c3e4400e88a8c87727fbe65a5a7a2
#
_cell.length_a   1.000
_cell.length_b   1.000
_cell.length_c   1.000
_cell.angle_alpha   90.00
_cell.angle_beta   90.00
_cell.angle_gamma   90.00
#
_symmetry.space_group_name_H-M   'P 1'
#
loop_
_entity.id
_entity.type
_entity.pdbx_description
1 polymer ?
#
loop_
_entity_poly.entity_id
_entity_poly.type
_entity_poly.pdbx_seq_one_letter_code
_entity_poly.pdbx_strand_id
1 'polypeptide(L)'
;LGIDALISRFQPYYQLADYLAGYTNRPIGLAVGLPSVRQMADERFYTDLPGGVLESMGRLFKRSVKMYVYPTLDPQSGEIRTVDTASIPPPWHHMRALLREIGRIEPIQRFEKSYLGIHTPEVLARIQRGDPSWENMVLAPIADVIKAKKLFT
;
A
#
# COMPACT_ATOMS: atom_id res chain seq x y z
N LEU A 1 2.91 -5.37 20.43
CA LEU A 1 1.70 -4.76 19.86
C LEU A 1 0.48 -5.71 19.85
N GLY A 2 0.66 -7.04 20.16
CA GLY A 2 -0.43 -8.01 20.16
C GLY A 2 -1.05 -8.27 18.78
N ILE A 3 -0.29 -8.06 17.71
CA ILE A 3 -0.69 -8.27 16.31
C ILE A 3 0.23 -9.34 15.74
N ASP A 4 -0.35 -10.36 15.10
CA ASP A 4 0.40 -11.35 14.36
C ASP A 4 0.89 -10.74 13.03
N ALA A 5 2.13 -11.07 12.63
CA ALA A 5 2.73 -10.60 11.40
C ALA A 5 3.08 -11.76 10.49
N LEU A 6 2.65 -11.69 9.23
CA LEU A 6 3.01 -12.60 8.15
C LEU A 6 3.94 -11.88 7.18
N ILE A 7 5.14 -12.42 6.97
CA ILE A 7 6.07 -11.93 5.95
C ILE A 7 5.90 -12.79 4.70
N SER A 8 5.64 -12.15 3.56
CA SER A 8 5.45 -12.86 2.28
C SER A 8 6.40 -12.32 1.19
N ARG A 9 6.63 -13.15 0.17
CA ARG A 9 7.39 -12.78 -1.04
C ARG A 9 6.50 -12.51 -2.24
N PHE A 10 5.17 -12.49 -2.06
CA PHE A 10 4.26 -12.20 -3.16
C PHE A 10 4.42 -10.74 -3.59
N GLN A 11 4.86 -10.52 -4.83
CA GLN A 11 4.98 -9.17 -5.40
C GLN A 11 3.63 -8.62 -5.87
N PRO A 12 2.85 -9.33 -6.72
CA PRO A 12 1.53 -8.89 -7.10
C PRO A 12 0.50 -9.14 -5.99
N TYR A 13 -0.30 -8.14 -5.68
CA TYR A 13 -1.30 -8.21 -4.61
C TYR A 13 -2.36 -9.30 -4.84
N TYR A 14 -2.68 -9.65 -6.08
CA TYR A 14 -3.63 -10.74 -6.36
C TYR A 14 -3.11 -12.10 -5.88
N GLN A 15 -1.80 -12.35 -5.98
CA GLN A 15 -1.20 -13.59 -5.47
C GLN A 15 -1.27 -13.68 -3.95
N LEU A 16 -1.02 -12.57 -3.25
CA LEU A 16 -1.18 -12.51 -1.80
C LEU A 16 -2.66 -12.73 -1.41
N ALA A 17 -3.58 -12.10 -2.12
CA ALA A 17 -5.01 -12.26 -1.87
C ALA A 17 -5.48 -13.70 -2.10
N ASP A 18 -5.04 -14.34 -3.18
CA ASP A 18 -5.34 -15.76 -3.46
C ASP A 18 -4.77 -16.69 -2.39
N TYR A 19 -3.53 -16.44 -1.96
CA TYR A 19 -2.90 -17.20 -0.89
C TYR A 19 -3.71 -17.10 0.42
N LEU A 20 -3.99 -15.88 0.88
CA LEU A 20 -4.75 -15.65 2.11
C LEU A 20 -6.16 -16.25 2.03
N ALA A 21 -6.79 -16.18 0.88
CA ALA A 21 -8.12 -16.74 0.68
C ALA A 21 -8.15 -18.27 0.70
N GLY A 22 -7.02 -18.96 0.63
CA GLY A 22 -6.89 -20.38 0.90
C GLY A 22 -7.03 -20.74 2.38
N TYR A 23 -6.84 -19.77 3.28
CA TYR A 23 -6.88 -19.97 4.73
C TYR A 23 -8.08 -19.32 5.42
N THR A 24 -8.79 -18.44 4.74
CA THR A 24 -9.95 -17.75 5.33
C THR A 24 -11.02 -17.42 4.32
N ASN A 25 -12.27 -17.53 4.74
CA ASN A 25 -13.44 -17.05 4.00
C ASN A 25 -13.87 -15.64 4.46
N ARG A 26 -13.14 -15.04 5.42
CA ARG A 26 -13.45 -13.69 5.88
C ARG A 26 -13.06 -12.64 4.84
N PRO A 27 -13.71 -11.47 4.83
CA PRO A 27 -13.28 -10.34 4.00
C PRO A 27 -11.83 -9.96 4.28
N ILE A 28 -11.08 -9.68 3.21
CA ILE A 28 -9.68 -9.24 3.28
C ILE A 28 -9.63 -7.75 2.97
N GLY A 29 -9.15 -6.96 3.93
CA GLY A 29 -8.86 -5.53 3.74
C GLY A 29 -7.40 -5.33 3.38
N LEU A 30 -7.13 -4.68 2.24
CA LEU A 30 -5.78 -4.27 1.84
C LEU A 30 -5.61 -2.77 2.09
N ALA A 31 -4.78 -2.40 3.06
CA ALA A 31 -4.39 -1.01 3.27
C ALA A 31 -3.14 -0.71 2.42
N VAL A 32 -3.27 0.21 1.47
CA VAL A 32 -2.20 0.56 0.52
C VAL A 32 -2.07 2.07 0.35
N GLY A 33 -0.89 2.55 0.01
CA GLY A 33 -0.68 3.95 -0.37
C GLY A 33 -0.97 4.21 -1.85
N LEU A 34 -1.12 5.48 -2.23
CA LEU A 34 -1.29 5.89 -3.64
C LEU A 34 -0.17 5.41 -4.58
N PRO A 35 1.11 5.39 -4.17
CA PRO A 35 2.16 4.81 -5.01
C PRO A 35 1.90 3.35 -5.37
N SER A 36 1.40 2.54 -4.43
CA SER A 36 1.05 1.14 -4.69
C SER A 36 -0.11 1.00 -5.66
N VAL A 37 -1.12 1.88 -5.59
CA VAL A 37 -2.22 1.90 -6.56
C VAL A 37 -1.70 2.19 -7.97
N ARG A 38 -0.77 3.13 -8.13
CA ARG A 38 -0.11 3.42 -9.41
C ARG A 38 0.69 2.23 -9.92
N GLN A 39 1.42 1.54 -9.04
CA GLN A 39 2.17 0.35 -9.38
C GLN A 39 1.27 -0.80 -9.84
N MET A 40 0.11 -0.98 -9.20
CA MET A 40 -0.90 -1.96 -9.63
C MET A 40 -1.45 -1.66 -11.03
N ALA A 41 -1.35 -0.40 -11.49
CA ALA A 41 -1.76 0.04 -12.81
C ALA A 41 -0.70 -0.20 -13.90
N ASP A 42 0.49 -0.62 -13.55
CA ASP A 42 1.61 -0.77 -14.47
C ASP A 42 1.63 -2.16 -15.11
N GLU A 43 1.35 -2.21 -16.41
CA GLU A 43 1.32 -3.44 -17.22
C GLU A 43 2.62 -4.25 -17.14
N ARG A 44 3.75 -3.61 -16.86
CA ARG A 44 5.06 -4.28 -16.76
C ARG A 44 5.12 -5.35 -15.67
N PHE A 45 4.25 -5.27 -14.67
CA PHE A 45 4.17 -6.27 -13.60
C PHE A 45 3.29 -7.47 -13.92
N TYR A 46 2.67 -7.51 -15.11
CA TYR A 46 1.67 -8.53 -15.48
C TYR A 46 1.95 -9.18 -16.83
N THR A 47 3.19 -9.16 -17.28
CA THR A 47 3.62 -9.77 -18.56
C THR A 47 3.34 -11.28 -18.65
N ASP A 48 3.26 -11.94 -17.48
CA ASP A 48 2.97 -13.37 -17.39
C ASP A 48 1.45 -13.69 -17.38
N LEU A 49 0.60 -12.65 -17.37
CA LEU A 49 -0.85 -12.80 -17.43
C LEU A 49 -1.37 -12.47 -18.83
N PRO A 50 -2.03 -13.43 -19.54
CA PRO A 50 -2.59 -13.17 -20.87
C PRO A 50 -3.55 -11.98 -20.92
N GLY A 51 -4.31 -11.76 -19.86
CA GLY A 51 -5.22 -10.62 -19.72
C GLY A 51 -4.60 -9.38 -19.05
N GLY A 52 -3.28 -9.39 -18.81
CA GLY A 52 -2.54 -8.27 -18.26
C GLY A 52 -3.12 -7.78 -16.93
N VAL A 53 -3.16 -6.47 -16.80
CA VAL A 53 -3.66 -5.79 -15.62
C VAL A 53 -5.14 -6.03 -15.34
N LEU A 54 -5.97 -6.19 -16.36
CA LEU A 54 -7.40 -6.48 -16.19
C LEU A 54 -7.61 -7.84 -15.52
N GLU A 55 -6.84 -8.84 -15.94
CA GLU A 55 -6.85 -10.16 -15.31
C GLU A 55 -6.36 -10.08 -13.87
N SER A 56 -5.28 -9.35 -13.62
CA SER A 56 -4.75 -9.12 -12.28
C SER A 56 -5.80 -8.51 -11.34
N MET A 57 -6.52 -7.48 -11.80
CA MET A 57 -7.61 -6.85 -11.02
C MET A 57 -8.79 -7.81 -10.82
N GLY A 58 -9.18 -8.56 -11.85
CA GLY A 58 -10.21 -9.58 -11.75
C GLY A 58 -9.86 -10.65 -10.72
N ARG A 59 -8.61 -11.12 -10.70
CA ARG A 59 -8.13 -12.07 -9.69
C ARG A 59 -8.09 -11.48 -8.29
N LEU A 60 -7.59 -10.23 -8.14
CA LEU A 60 -7.52 -9.54 -6.87
C LEU A 60 -8.89 -9.40 -6.22
N PHE A 61 -9.89 -8.95 -6.99
CA PHE A 61 -11.23 -8.68 -6.47
C PHE A 61 -12.23 -9.84 -6.60
N LYS A 62 -11.78 -11.00 -7.09
CA LYS A 62 -12.61 -12.21 -7.25
C LYS A 62 -13.27 -12.66 -5.94
N ARG A 63 -12.57 -12.48 -4.81
CA ARG A 63 -13.07 -12.80 -3.48
C ARG A 63 -13.50 -11.53 -2.74
N SER A 64 -13.89 -11.65 -1.49
CA SER A 64 -14.29 -10.51 -0.65
C SER A 64 -13.07 -9.65 -0.25
N VAL A 65 -12.30 -9.20 -1.26
CA VAL A 65 -11.19 -8.27 -1.07
C VAL A 65 -11.68 -6.84 -1.25
N LYS A 66 -11.26 -5.96 -0.35
CA LYS A 66 -11.51 -4.53 -0.39
C LYS A 66 -10.21 -3.78 -0.15
N MET A 67 -9.95 -2.77 -0.96
CA MET A 67 -8.76 -1.94 -0.87
C MET A 67 -9.09 -0.62 -0.18
N TYR A 68 -8.31 -0.31 0.84
CA TYR A 68 -8.34 0.96 1.56
C TYR A 68 -7.11 1.75 1.19
N VAL A 69 -7.31 2.91 0.55
CA VAL A 69 -6.19 3.70 0.03
C VAL A 69 -5.85 4.84 0.98
N TYR A 70 -4.63 4.81 1.49
CA TYR A 70 -4.09 5.86 2.33
C TYR A 70 -3.70 7.07 1.48
N PRO A 71 -4.10 8.29 1.88
CA PRO A 71 -3.71 9.49 1.15
C PRO A 71 -2.20 9.74 1.23
N THR A 72 -1.70 10.59 0.37
CA THR A 72 -0.31 11.05 0.39
C THR A 72 -0.24 12.56 0.36
N LEU A 73 0.83 13.11 0.91
CA LEU A 73 1.16 14.51 0.77
C LEU A 73 1.94 14.70 -0.54
N ASP A 74 1.47 15.62 -1.37
CA ASP A 74 2.23 16.03 -2.56
C ASP A 74 3.42 16.88 -2.11
N PRO A 75 4.68 16.47 -2.38
CA PRO A 75 5.84 17.17 -1.86
C PRO A 75 6.06 18.55 -2.49
N GLN A 76 5.46 18.81 -3.65
CA GLN A 76 5.61 20.08 -4.37
C GLN A 76 4.56 21.10 -3.97
N SER A 77 3.29 20.68 -3.91
CA SER A 77 2.17 21.58 -3.61
C SER A 77 1.78 21.58 -2.13
N GLY A 78 2.21 20.61 -1.34
CA GLY A 78 1.74 20.41 0.04
C GLY A 78 0.28 19.94 0.13
N GLU A 79 -0.37 19.63 -0.99
CA GLU A 79 -1.74 19.16 -1.02
C GLU A 79 -1.86 17.69 -0.63
N ILE A 80 -2.94 17.35 0.09
CA ILE A 80 -3.29 15.97 0.37
C ILE A 80 -4.00 15.39 -0.83
N ARG A 81 -3.39 14.35 -1.42
CA ARG A 81 -3.97 13.61 -2.53
C ARG A 81 -4.56 12.30 -2.04
N THR A 82 -5.83 12.09 -2.36
CA THR A 82 -6.57 10.85 -2.09
C THR A 82 -6.66 10.00 -3.35
N VAL A 83 -7.21 8.80 -3.24
CA VAL A 83 -7.51 7.96 -4.41
C VAL A 83 -8.46 8.65 -5.39
N ASP A 84 -9.31 9.57 -4.92
CA ASP A 84 -10.28 10.28 -5.76
C ASP A 84 -9.66 11.49 -6.47
N THR A 85 -8.68 12.16 -5.84
CA THR A 85 -8.04 13.39 -6.38
C THR A 85 -6.69 13.13 -7.05
N ALA A 86 -6.10 11.94 -6.87
CA ALA A 86 -4.82 11.62 -7.48
C ALA A 86 -4.91 11.55 -9.00
N SER A 87 -3.92 12.14 -9.67
CA SER A 87 -3.74 11.93 -11.11
C SER A 87 -3.32 10.48 -11.36
N ILE A 88 -4.17 9.75 -12.07
CA ILE A 88 -3.93 8.38 -12.50
C ILE A 88 -3.99 8.37 -14.03
N PRO A 89 -3.00 7.78 -14.73
CA PRO A 89 -2.99 7.76 -16.19
C PRO A 89 -4.24 7.11 -16.77
N PRO A 90 -4.75 7.59 -17.93
CA PRO A 90 -5.73 6.84 -18.72
C PRO A 90 -5.13 5.48 -19.15
N PRO A 91 -5.90 4.41 -19.18
CA PRO A 91 -7.35 4.24 -18.96
C PRO A 91 -7.76 3.99 -17.50
N TRP A 92 -6.82 4.08 -16.55
CA TRP A 92 -7.01 3.70 -15.14
C TRP A 92 -8.04 4.52 -14.39
N HIS A 93 -8.29 5.76 -14.80
CA HIS A 93 -9.32 6.57 -14.14
C HIS A 93 -10.72 5.95 -14.26
N HIS A 94 -11.03 5.27 -15.38
CA HIS A 94 -12.30 4.57 -15.54
C HIS A 94 -12.37 3.32 -14.67
N MET A 95 -11.27 2.55 -14.61
CA MET A 95 -11.18 1.39 -13.72
C MET A 95 -11.34 1.79 -12.26
N ARG A 96 -10.68 2.86 -11.84
CA ARG A 96 -10.84 3.41 -10.50
C ARG A 96 -12.29 3.80 -10.22
N ALA A 97 -12.93 4.52 -11.13
CA ALA A 97 -14.33 4.92 -10.99
C ALA A 97 -15.24 3.70 -10.79
N LEU A 98 -15.10 2.69 -11.63
CA LEU A 98 -15.83 1.42 -11.50
C LEU A 98 -15.58 0.76 -10.14
N LEU A 99 -14.31 0.60 -9.74
CA LEU A 99 -13.95 -0.05 -8.47
C LEU A 99 -14.44 0.74 -7.25
N ARG A 100 -14.54 2.06 -7.35
CA ARG A 100 -15.16 2.93 -6.34
C ARG A 100 -16.67 2.70 -6.27
N GLU A 101 -17.34 2.70 -7.42
CA GLU A 101 -18.80 2.53 -7.52
C GLU A 101 -19.26 1.18 -6.96
N ILE A 102 -18.54 0.10 -7.28
CA ILE A 102 -18.85 -1.24 -6.75
C ILE A 102 -18.27 -1.49 -5.35
N GLY A 103 -17.70 -0.47 -4.69
CA GLY A 103 -17.24 -0.52 -3.30
C GLY A 103 -15.98 -1.38 -3.07
N ARG A 104 -15.17 -1.62 -4.11
CA ARG A 104 -13.92 -2.39 -4.00
C ARG A 104 -12.73 -1.56 -3.58
N ILE A 105 -12.76 -0.24 -3.81
CA ILE A 105 -11.74 0.72 -3.37
C ILE A 105 -12.40 1.80 -2.54
N GLU A 106 -11.81 2.12 -1.38
CA GLU A 106 -12.24 3.23 -0.54
C GLU A 106 -11.05 4.07 -0.08
N PRO A 107 -11.19 5.40 -0.01
CA PRO A 107 -10.20 6.24 0.64
C PRO A 107 -10.25 6.04 2.16
N ILE A 108 -9.09 6.01 2.81
CA ILE A 108 -9.02 6.12 4.26
C ILE A 108 -9.29 7.57 4.62
N GLN A 109 -10.39 7.82 5.36
CA GLN A 109 -10.83 9.16 5.71
C GLN A 109 -10.25 9.67 7.03
N ARG A 110 -9.97 8.75 7.97
CA ARG A 110 -9.38 9.08 9.27
C ARG A 110 -7.91 8.75 9.25
N PHE A 111 -7.07 9.77 9.21
CA PHE A 111 -5.62 9.65 9.20
C PHE A 111 -4.98 10.82 9.92
N GLU A 112 -3.77 10.60 10.43
CA GLU A 112 -2.95 11.64 11.03
C GLU A 112 -2.08 12.29 9.95
N LYS A 113 -2.24 13.61 9.78
CA LYS A 113 -1.54 14.37 8.72
C LYS A 113 -0.02 14.32 8.85
N SER A 114 0.49 14.29 10.08
CA SER A 114 1.93 14.22 10.36
C SER A 114 2.58 12.96 9.79
N TYR A 115 1.81 11.88 9.55
CA TYR A 115 2.33 10.63 8.99
C TYR A 115 2.36 10.60 7.46
N LEU A 116 1.69 11.55 6.78
CA LEU A 116 1.61 11.54 5.32
C LEU A 116 2.95 11.78 4.61
N GLY A 117 3.90 12.39 5.31
CA GLY A 117 5.26 12.61 4.81
C GLY A 117 6.24 11.49 5.14
N ILE A 118 5.80 10.41 5.84
CA ILE A 118 6.70 9.31 6.20
C ILE A 118 6.78 8.32 5.05
N HIS A 119 7.98 8.18 4.48
CA HIS A 119 8.27 7.25 3.41
C HIS A 119 9.32 6.22 3.85
N THR A 120 9.02 4.93 3.73
CA THR A 120 9.90 3.84 4.16
C THR A 120 11.33 3.93 3.62
N PRO A 121 11.59 4.28 2.34
CA PRO A 121 12.95 4.44 1.84
C PRO A 121 13.74 5.55 2.55
N GLU A 122 13.07 6.63 2.94
CA GLU A 122 13.70 7.72 3.68
C GLU A 122 14.03 7.31 5.12
N VAL A 123 13.12 6.63 5.79
CA VAL A 123 13.37 6.08 7.13
C VAL A 123 14.59 5.18 7.11
N LEU A 124 14.65 4.24 6.16
CA LEU A 124 15.77 3.33 5.98
C LEU A 124 17.08 4.08 5.73
N ALA A 125 17.07 5.06 4.84
CA ALA A 125 18.25 5.88 4.54
C ALA A 125 18.74 6.68 5.75
N ARG A 126 17.87 7.17 6.62
CA ARG A 126 18.24 7.84 7.87
C ARG A 126 18.86 6.86 8.86
N ILE A 127 18.30 5.66 9.04
CA ILE A 127 18.89 4.61 9.88
C ILE A 127 20.30 4.30 9.42
N GLN A 128 20.51 4.06 8.12
CA GLN A 128 21.81 3.71 7.55
C GLN A 128 22.87 4.80 7.68
N ARG A 129 22.44 6.07 7.71
CA ARG A 129 23.35 7.21 7.95
C ARG A 129 23.55 7.54 9.42
N GLY A 130 22.90 6.84 10.34
CA GLY A 130 22.96 7.14 11.77
C GLY A 130 22.23 8.42 12.16
N ASP A 131 21.33 8.94 11.35
CA ASP A 131 20.53 10.14 11.63
C ASP A 131 19.40 9.77 12.61
N PRO A 132 19.41 10.23 13.88
CA PRO A 132 18.46 9.80 14.89
C PRO A 132 17.03 10.26 14.65
N SER A 133 16.80 11.18 13.71
CA SER A 133 15.48 11.73 13.39
C SER A 133 14.48 10.68 12.86
N TRP A 134 14.97 9.49 12.40
CA TRP A 134 14.13 8.38 12.00
C TRP A 134 13.27 7.84 13.14
N GLU A 135 13.70 8.01 14.40
CA GLU A 135 12.96 7.51 15.58
C GLU A 135 11.56 8.12 15.67
N ASN A 136 11.40 9.36 15.23
CA ASN A 136 10.10 10.05 15.19
C ASN A 136 9.21 9.61 14.02
N MET A 137 9.75 8.80 13.10
CA MET A 137 9.04 8.33 11.90
C MET A 137 8.48 6.91 12.06
N VAL A 138 8.72 6.27 13.19
CA VAL A 138 8.24 4.93 13.53
C VAL A 138 7.63 4.92 14.93
N LEU A 139 6.85 3.88 15.23
CA LEU A 139 6.32 3.72 16.59
C LEU A 139 7.47 3.46 17.58
N ALA A 140 7.43 4.07 18.75
CA ALA A 140 8.47 3.95 19.77
C ALA A 140 8.89 2.50 20.08
N PRO A 141 7.96 1.52 20.27
CA PRO A 141 8.36 0.12 20.46
C PRO A 141 9.12 -0.48 19.29
N ILE A 142 8.88 -0.01 18.06
CA ILE A 142 9.60 -0.45 16.85
C ILE A 142 11.00 0.16 16.83
N ALA A 143 11.13 1.45 17.19
CA ALA A 143 12.43 2.11 17.32
C ALA A 143 13.32 1.38 18.32
N ASP A 144 12.78 0.99 19.48
CA ASP A 144 13.51 0.25 20.52
C ASP A 144 14.01 -1.11 20.00
N VAL A 145 13.19 -1.84 19.25
CA VAL A 145 13.59 -3.13 18.65
C VAL A 145 14.70 -2.92 17.61
N ILE A 146 14.58 -1.91 16.74
CA ILE A 146 15.59 -1.61 15.71
C ILE A 146 16.93 -1.31 16.37
N LYS A 147 16.95 -0.46 17.42
CA LYS A 147 18.16 -0.11 18.18
C LYS A 147 18.75 -1.32 18.91
N ALA A 148 17.93 -2.06 19.64
CA ALA A 148 18.40 -3.20 20.44
C ALA A 148 19.00 -4.32 19.58
N LYS A 149 18.42 -4.56 18.42
CA LYS A 149 18.87 -5.62 17.49
C LYS A 149 19.81 -5.13 16.40
N LYS A 150 20.14 -3.83 16.37
CA LYS A 150 20.99 -3.19 15.33
C LYS A 150 20.50 -3.55 13.92
N LEU A 151 19.19 -3.43 13.68
CA LEU A 151 18.59 -3.74 12.39
C LEU A 151 18.84 -2.61 11.40
N PHE A 152 19.13 -2.97 10.15
CA PHE A 152 19.29 -2.04 9.02
C PHE A 152 20.50 -1.08 9.10
N THR A 153 21.39 -1.27 10.07
CA THR A 153 22.65 -0.48 10.23
C THR A 153 23.77 -1.06 9.38
#